data_da70d719518f1c4c15136b1c50d00c4e
#
_entry.id   da70d719518f1c4c15136b1c50d00c4e
#
_cell.length_a   1.000
_cell.length_b   1.000
_cell.length_c   1.000
_cell.angle_alpha   90.00
_cell.angle_beta   90.00
_cell.angle_gamma   90.00
#
_symmetry.space_group_name_H-M   'P 1'
#
loop_
_entity.id
_entity.type
_entity.pdbx_description
1 polymer ?
#
loop_
_entity_poly.entity_id
_entity_poly.type
_entity_poly.pdbx_seq_one_letter_code
_entity_poly.pdbx_strand_id
1 'polypeptide(L)'
;FGASDPAVRQRSLEIMEKAIQLADDLGIRVIQLAGYDVYYEEGSEQTRKDFAENLKKAVEMAAVHGVVLGFETMETEFMNTVAKSMKYVDLIDNPYLGVYPDVGNLTNAAKTYGTSVLDDLETGRGHLVAMHLKETVPGKFREIPFLTGHVDFPAVIRKGWQLGVRRFVTEMWD
;
A
#
# COMPACT_ATOMS: atom_id res chain seq x y z
N PHE A 1 10.45 -4.62 -6.52
CA PHE A 1 10.34 -6.08 -6.78
C PHE A 1 10.18 -6.41 -8.27
N GLY A 2 9.57 -5.55 -9.06
CA GLY A 2 9.31 -5.79 -10.49
C GLY A 2 10.31 -5.14 -11.44
N ALA A 3 11.39 -4.51 -10.97
CA ALA A 3 12.37 -3.84 -11.82
C ALA A 3 12.85 -4.72 -12.97
N SER A 4 13.06 -4.14 -14.15
CA SER A 4 13.52 -4.89 -15.32
C SER A 4 14.92 -5.50 -15.14
N ASP A 5 15.77 -4.81 -14.34
CA ASP A 5 17.10 -5.31 -13.98
C ASP A 5 17.01 -6.40 -12.88
N PRO A 6 17.46 -7.64 -13.14
CA PRO A 6 17.48 -8.70 -12.15
C PRO A 6 18.31 -8.38 -10.89
N ALA A 7 19.39 -7.59 -11.03
CA ALA A 7 20.21 -7.20 -9.89
C ALA A 7 19.47 -6.27 -8.95
N VAL A 8 18.63 -5.37 -9.47
CA VAL A 8 17.76 -4.50 -8.68
C VAL A 8 16.68 -5.32 -7.95
N ARG A 9 16.08 -6.32 -8.63
CA ARG A 9 15.12 -7.24 -7.97
C ARG A 9 15.75 -8.02 -6.83
N GLN A 10 16.94 -8.58 -7.06
CA GLN A 10 17.67 -9.30 -6.01
C GLN A 10 18.00 -8.39 -4.83
N ARG A 11 18.47 -7.17 -5.11
CA ARG A 11 18.75 -6.18 -4.08
C ARG A 11 17.51 -5.79 -3.28
N SER A 12 16.35 -5.71 -3.92
CA SER A 12 15.07 -5.42 -3.25
C SER A 12 14.71 -6.50 -2.23
N LEU A 13 14.93 -7.78 -2.55
CA LEU A 13 14.70 -8.89 -1.63
C LEU A 13 15.68 -8.86 -0.44
N GLU A 14 16.96 -8.57 -0.67
CA GLU A 14 17.96 -8.43 0.39
C GLU A 14 17.63 -7.27 1.36
N ILE A 15 17.10 -6.16 0.83
CA ILE A 15 16.64 -5.03 1.64
C ILE A 15 15.42 -5.44 2.45
N MET A 16 14.47 -6.17 1.84
CA MET A 16 13.28 -6.64 2.52
C MET A 16 13.61 -7.59 3.66
N GLU A 17 14.52 -8.55 3.44
CA GLU A 17 14.99 -9.46 4.47
C GLU A 17 15.55 -8.70 5.68
N LYS A 18 16.39 -7.69 5.44
CA LYS A 18 16.95 -6.84 6.51
C LYS A 18 15.87 -6.00 7.22
N ALA A 19 14.90 -5.49 6.46
CA ALA A 19 13.78 -4.74 7.04
C ALA A 19 12.90 -5.63 7.93
N ILE A 20 12.64 -6.87 7.51
CA ILE A 20 11.90 -7.86 8.30
C ILE A 20 12.68 -8.21 9.58
N GLN A 21 13.98 -8.46 9.49
CA GLN A 21 14.81 -8.75 10.66
C GLN A 21 14.81 -7.56 11.64
N LEU A 22 14.98 -6.34 11.15
CA LEU A 22 14.91 -5.12 11.98
C LEU A 22 13.53 -4.98 12.64
N ALA A 23 12.46 -5.26 11.92
CA ALA A 23 11.10 -5.22 12.46
C ALA A 23 10.93 -6.26 13.60
N ASP A 24 11.44 -7.47 13.41
CA ASP A 24 11.40 -8.52 14.43
C ASP A 24 12.21 -8.12 15.68
N ASP A 25 13.45 -7.64 15.50
CA ASP A 25 14.33 -7.19 16.59
C ASP A 25 13.70 -6.04 17.41
N LEU A 26 12.93 -5.16 16.78
CA LEU A 26 12.24 -4.03 17.42
C LEU A 26 10.80 -4.34 17.89
N GLY A 27 10.29 -5.54 17.63
CA GLY A 27 8.91 -5.92 17.93
C GLY A 27 7.87 -5.24 17.04
N ILE A 28 8.25 -4.70 15.88
CA ILE A 28 7.36 -4.13 14.87
C ILE A 28 6.66 -5.26 14.13
N ARG A 29 5.34 -5.17 13.96
CA ARG A 29 4.53 -6.24 13.35
C ARG A 29 3.90 -5.87 12.01
N VAL A 30 4.12 -4.65 11.53
CA VAL A 30 3.62 -4.19 10.22
C VAL A 30 4.72 -3.41 9.52
N ILE A 31 5.04 -3.80 8.29
CA ILE A 31 5.89 -3.04 7.38
C ILE A 31 5.00 -2.50 6.25
N GLN A 32 5.00 -1.20 6.05
CA GLN A 32 4.36 -0.58 4.90
C GLN A 32 5.22 -0.84 3.66
N LEU A 33 4.58 -1.30 2.59
CA LEU A 33 5.19 -1.65 1.32
C LEU A 33 4.64 -0.74 0.22
N ALA A 34 5.47 0.08 -0.39
CA ALA A 34 5.05 0.96 -1.46
C ALA A 34 4.51 0.17 -2.68
N GLY A 35 3.30 0.53 -3.13
CA GLY A 35 2.58 -0.16 -4.20
C GLY A 35 3.08 0.21 -5.59
N TYR A 36 4.35 -0.08 -5.91
CA TYR A 36 4.93 0.07 -7.25
C TYR A 36 5.44 -1.28 -7.75
N ASP A 37 5.12 -1.64 -9.00
CA ASP A 37 5.82 -2.75 -9.69
C ASP A 37 7.22 -2.31 -10.10
N VAL A 38 7.33 -1.15 -10.74
CA VAL A 38 8.58 -0.42 -11.02
C VAL A 38 8.49 1.00 -10.46
N TYR A 39 9.62 1.58 -10.09
CA TYR A 39 9.65 2.89 -9.43
C TYR A 39 9.85 4.00 -10.44
N TYR A 40 8.77 4.75 -10.72
CA TYR A 40 8.73 5.86 -11.68
C TYR A 40 9.25 5.49 -13.10
N GLU A 41 9.03 4.25 -13.50
CA GLU A 41 9.28 3.75 -14.85
C GLU A 41 7.98 3.20 -15.45
N GLU A 42 7.96 2.93 -16.75
CA GLU A 42 6.81 2.30 -17.40
C GLU A 42 6.78 0.80 -17.07
N GLY A 43 5.70 0.36 -16.45
CA GLY A 43 5.47 -1.05 -16.14
C GLY A 43 5.05 -1.85 -17.37
N SER A 44 5.30 -3.15 -17.35
CA SER A 44 4.93 -4.12 -18.38
C SER A 44 4.28 -5.36 -17.77
N GLU A 45 3.78 -6.27 -18.60
CA GLU A 45 3.31 -7.59 -18.12
C GLU A 45 4.43 -8.34 -17.42
N GLN A 46 5.66 -8.25 -17.94
CA GLN A 46 6.82 -8.91 -17.34
C GLN A 46 7.17 -8.31 -15.97
N THR A 47 7.19 -6.97 -15.84
CA THR A 47 7.48 -6.32 -14.55
C THR A 47 6.43 -6.67 -13.48
N ARG A 48 5.16 -6.78 -13.87
CA ARG A 48 4.07 -7.21 -12.98
C ARG A 48 4.19 -8.66 -12.55
N LYS A 49 4.63 -9.53 -13.46
CA LYS A 49 4.91 -10.94 -13.15
C LYS A 49 6.10 -11.07 -12.20
N ASP A 50 7.21 -10.39 -12.50
CA ASP A 50 8.41 -10.38 -11.65
C ASP A 50 8.06 -9.80 -10.25
N PHE A 51 7.23 -8.76 -10.21
CA PHE A 51 6.73 -8.18 -8.96
C PHE A 51 5.95 -9.22 -8.14
N ALA A 52 5.00 -9.92 -8.75
CA ALA A 52 4.20 -10.94 -8.05
C ALA A 52 5.05 -12.09 -7.50
N GLU A 53 6.03 -12.58 -8.30
CA GLU A 53 6.94 -13.65 -7.88
C GLU A 53 7.83 -13.23 -6.70
N ASN A 54 8.37 -12.00 -6.73
CA ASN A 54 9.23 -11.50 -5.65
C ASN A 54 8.43 -11.06 -4.43
N LEU A 55 7.21 -10.56 -4.63
CA LEU A 55 6.28 -10.29 -3.54
C LEU A 55 5.97 -11.57 -2.74
N LYS A 56 5.71 -12.68 -3.44
CA LYS A 56 5.45 -13.97 -2.78
C LYS A 56 6.62 -14.36 -1.85
N LYS A 57 7.86 -14.25 -2.35
CA LYS A 57 9.06 -14.53 -1.54
C LYS A 57 9.16 -13.60 -0.32
N ALA A 58 8.89 -12.31 -0.52
CA ALA A 58 8.91 -11.33 0.57
C ALA A 58 7.86 -11.63 1.64
N VAL A 59 6.64 -12.02 1.24
CA VAL A 59 5.57 -12.40 2.16
C VAL A 59 5.90 -13.68 2.93
N GLU A 60 6.49 -14.68 2.26
CA GLU A 60 6.94 -15.92 2.89
C GLU A 60 8.03 -15.64 3.95
N MET A 61 9.00 -14.77 3.65
CA MET A 61 10.01 -14.32 4.63
C MET A 61 9.36 -13.60 5.81
N ALA A 62 8.43 -12.67 5.57
CA ALA A 62 7.75 -11.91 6.61
C ALA A 62 6.89 -12.80 7.52
N ALA A 63 6.23 -13.81 6.96
CA ALA A 63 5.41 -14.77 7.69
C ALA A 63 6.21 -15.56 8.73
N VAL A 64 7.46 -15.95 8.43
CA VAL A 64 8.36 -16.66 9.36
C VAL A 64 8.62 -15.82 10.62
N HIS A 65 8.69 -14.50 10.48
CA HIS A 65 8.95 -13.54 11.58
C HIS A 65 7.67 -12.97 12.22
N GLY A 66 6.49 -13.37 11.76
CA GLY A 66 5.22 -12.83 12.25
C GLY A 66 5.03 -11.33 11.91
N VAL A 67 5.62 -10.87 10.82
CA VAL A 67 5.52 -9.49 10.31
C VAL A 67 4.56 -9.44 9.13
N VAL A 68 3.59 -8.54 9.18
CA VAL A 68 2.63 -8.32 8.09
C VAL A 68 3.17 -7.26 7.13
N LEU A 69 3.15 -7.54 5.84
CA LEU A 69 3.40 -6.55 4.79
C LEU A 69 2.07 -5.91 4.36
N GLY A 70 2.01 -4.59 4.34
CA GLY A 70 0.81 -3.84 3.96
C GLY A 70 1.07 -2.94 2.75
N PHE A 71 0.36 -3.15 1.65
CA PHE A 71 0.48 -2.29 0.48
C PHE A 71 -0.06 -0.88 0.75
N GLU A 72 0.79 0.12 0.62
CA GLU A 72 0.33 1.49 0.46
C GLU A 72 -0.25 1.68 -0.94
N THR A 73 -1.45 2.25 -1.01
CA THR A 73 -2.00 2.72 -2.29
C THR A 73 -1.28 4.00 -2.72
N MET A 74 -0.71 3.97 -3.93
CA MET A 74 0.16 5.02 -4.45
C MET A 74 -0.57 5.94 -5.44
N GLU A 75 0.14 6.93 -5.97
CA GLU A 75 -0.39 7.87 -6.97
C GLU A 75 -0.41 7.29 -8.40
N THR A 76 0.33 6.21 -8.65
CA THR A 76 0.43 5.60 -9.99
C THR A 76 -0.73 4.65 -10.28
N GLU A 77 -1.06 4.49 -11.54
CA GLU A 77 -2.17 3.63 -11.97
C GLU A 77 -2.01 2.17 -11.53
N PHE A 78 -0.80 1.69 -11.31
CA PHE A 78 -0.54 0.32 -10.93
C PHE A 78 -1.29 -0.10 -9.66
N MET A 79 -1.20 0.73 -8.59
CA MET A 79 -1.79 0.40 -7.28
C MET A 79 -2.37 1.64 -6.57
N ASN A 80 -3.21 2.41 -7.26
CA ASN A 80 -3.83 3.61 -6.71
C ASN A 80 -5.23 3.39 -6.12
N THR A 81 -5.69 2.14 -6.01
CA THR A 81 -6.94 1.78 -5.35
C THR A 81 -6.75 0.54 -4.46
N VAL A 82 -7.59 0.39 -3.44
CA VAL A 82 -7.64 -0.82 -2.60
C VAL A 82 -7.98 -2.04 -3.43
N ALA A 83 -8.93 -1.92 -4.35
CA ALA A 83 -9.32 -3.01 -5.25
C ALA A 83 -8.16 -3.53 -6.10
N LYS A 84 -7.22 -2.66 -6.52
CA LYS A 84 -6.02 -3.08 -7.25
C LYS A 84 -5.03 -3.81 -6.35
N SER A 85 -4.85 -3.34 -5.11
CA SER A 85 -4.02 -4.01 -4.10
C SER A 85 -4.55 -5.40 -3.77
N MET A 86 -5.87 -5.53 -3.63
CA MET A 86 -6.54 -6.81 -3.35
C MET A 86 -6.27 -7.88 -4.40
N LYS A 87 -6.04 -7.52 -5.67
CA LYS A 87 -5.66 -8.50 -6.71
C LYS A 87 -4.39 -9.28 -6.33
N TYR A 88 -3.43 -8.60 -5.70
CA TYR A 88 -2.19 -9.24 -5.24
C TYR A 88 -2.37 -9.94 -3.90
N VAL A 89 -3.19 -9.41 -3.01
CA VAL A 89 -3.56 -10.08 -1.75
C VAL A 89 -4.22 -11.41 -2.04
N ASP A 90 -5.21 -11.43 -2.93
CA ASP A 90 -5.93 -12.64 -3.35
C ASP A 90 -5.02 -13.62 -4.11
N LEU A 91 -4.13 -13.10 -4.96
CA LEU A 91 -3.18 -13.93 -5.74
C LEU A 91 -2.18 -14.65 -4.83
N ILE A 92 -1.66 -13.97 -3.81
CA ILE A 92 -0.66 -14.52 -2.87
C ILE A 92 -1.34 -15.42 -1.82
N ASP A 93 -2.57 -15.10 -1.44
CA ASP A 93 -3.40 -15.85 -0.49
C ASP A 93 -2.64 -16.20 0.81
N ASN A 94 -2.09 -15.16 1.45
CA ASN A 94 -1.30 -15.32 2.67
C ASN A 94 -1.71 -14.26 3.70
N PRO A 95 -2.03 -14.62 4.97
CA PRO A 95 -2.49 -13.68 5.99
C PRO A 95 -1.44 -12.64 6.40
N TYR A 96 -0.19 -12.80 5.99
CA TYR A 96 0.87 -11.81 6.22
C TYR A 96 1.01 -10.77 5.10
N LEU A 97 0.04 -10.72 4.17
CA LEU A 97 -0.11 -9.65 3.18
C LEU A 97 -1.46 -8.98 3.33
N GLY A 98 -1.47 -7.66 3.41
CA GLY A 98 -2.68 -6.85 3.46
C GLY A 98 -2.52 -5.52 2.76
N VAL A 99 -3.46 -4.62 3.00
CA VAL A 99 -3.50 -3.29 2.39
C VAL A 99 -3.33 -2.22 3.47
N TYR A 100 -2.52 -1.23 3.17
CA TYR A 100 -2.27 -0.04 3.98
C TYR A 100 -2.70 1.19 3.18
N PRO A 101 -4.01 1.48 3.04
CA PRO A 101 -4.48 2.52 2.15
C PRO A 101 -4.05 3.91 2.59
N ASP A 102 -3.63 4.74 1.63
CA ASP A 102 -3.46 6.19 1.77
C ASP A 102 -4.71 6.90 1.27
N VAL A 103 -5.44 7.56 2.16
CA VAL A 103 -6.73 8.16 1.83
C VAL A 103 -6.62 9.35 0.89
N GLY A 104 -5.49 10.06 0.88
CA GLY A 104 -5.25 11.15 -0.06
C GLY A 104 -5.07 10.63 -1.48
N ASN A 105 -4.26 9.58 -1.66
CA ASN A 105 -4.08 8.92 -2.95
C ASN A 105 -5.39 8.32 -3.45
N LEU A 106 -6.16 7.66 -2.57
CA LEU A 106 -7.48 7.14 -2.90
C LEU A 106 -8.47 8.23 -3.33
N THR A 107 -8.43 9.41 -2.69
CA THR A 107 -9.33 10.53 -3.05
C THR A 107 -9.03 11.05 -4.45
N ASN A 108 -7.76 11.15 -4.84
CA ASN A 108 -7.38 11.51 -6.20
C ASN A 108 -7.77 10.42 -7.21
N ALA A 109 -7.54 9.14 -6.89
CA ALA A 109 -7.95 8.02 -7.74
C ALA A 109 -9.47 7.98 -7.92
N ALA A 110 -10.24 8.15 -6.86
CA ALA A 110 -11.71 8.19 -6.91
C ALA A 110 -12.21 9.32 -7.84
N LYS A 111 -11.59 10.50 -7.81
CA LYS A 111 -11.91 11.59 -8.75
C LYS A 111 -11.58 11.22 -10.20
N THR A 112 -10.45 10.59 -10.43
CA THR A 112 -10.01 10.17 -11.78
C THR A 112 -10.95 9.12 -12.36
N TYR A 113 -11.42 8.18 -11.56
CA TYR A 113 -12.26 7.06 -12.02
C TYR A 113 -13.77 7.29 -11.84
N GLY A 114 -14.18 8.38 -11.21
CA GLY A 114 -15.59 8.65 -10.90
C GLY A 114 -16.18 7.65 -9.89
N THR A 115 -15.38 7.19 -8.93
CA THR A 115 -15.73 6.18 -7.93
C THR A 115 -15.80 6.78 -6.53
N SER A 116 -16.13 5.95 -5.53
CA SER A 116 -16.21 6.32 -4.11
C SER A 116 -15.02 5.77 -3.34
N VAL A 117 -14.33 6.61 -2.56
CA VAL A 117 -13.27 6.18 -1.63
C VAL A 117 -13.80 5.17 -0.61
N LEU A 118 -15.03 5.38 -0.12
CA LEU A 118 -15.61 4.50 0.90
C LEU A 118 -15.95 3.12 0.35
N ASP A 119 -16.38 3.05 -0.91
CA ASP A 119 -16.66 1.78 -1.58
C ASP A 119 -15.37 1.05 -1.94
N ASP A 120 -14.32 1.78 -2.34
CA ASP A 120 -13.00 1.20 -2.59
C ASP A 120 -12.38 0.64 -1.30
N LEU A 121 -12.47 1.37 -0.17
CA LEU A 121 -12.05 0.85 1.15
C LEU A 121 -12.79 -0.44 1.53
N GLU A 122 -14.08 -0.55 1.18
CA GLU A 122 -14.89 -1.75 1.44
C GLU A 122 -14.33 -2.98 0.74
N THR A 123 -13.71 -2.83 -0.44
CA THR A 123 -13.12 -3.96 -1.19
C THR A 123 -11.98 -4.64 -0.41
N GLY A 124 -11.34 -3.91 0.52
CA GLY A 124 -10.28 -4.44 1.38
C GLY A 124 -10.76 -5.00 2.73
N ARG A 125 -12.08 -5.24 2.90
CA ARG A 125 -12.63 -5.76 4.17
C ARG A 125 -11.89 -7.01 4.65
N GLY A 126 -11.40 -6.96 5.87
CA GLY A 126 -10.65 -8.05 6.51
C GLY A 126 -9.14 -8.06 6.19
N HIS A 127 -8.68 -7.20 5.26
CA HIS A 127 -7.27 -7.15 4.84
C HIS A 127 -6.61 -5.78 5.06
N LEU A 128 -7.32 -4.80 5.65
CA LEU A 128 -6.76 -3.49 5.97
C LEU A 128 -5.93 -3.55 7.26
N VAL A 129 -4.63 -3.33 7.17
CA VAL A 129 -3.70 -3.48 8.31
C VAL A 129 -3.45 -2.17 9.08
N ALA A 130 -3.50 -1.05 8.37
CA ALA A 130 -3.38 0.31 8.90
C ALA A 130 -3.90 1.29 7.83
N MET A 131 -3.80 2.60 8.07
CA MET A 131 -4.26 3.62 7.11
C MET A 131 -3.41 4.89 7.24
N HIS A 132 -2.90 5.40 6.12
CA HIS A 132 -2.35 6.74 6.02
C HIS A 132 -3.46 7.78 5.92
N LEU A 133 -3.32 8.81 6.72
CA LEU A 133 -4.12 10.04 6.64
C LEU A 133 -3.25 11.11 6.01
N LYS A 134 -3.47 11.39 4.74
CA LYS A 134 -2.77 12.40 3.97
C LYS A 134 -3.77 13.33 3.30
N GLU A 135 -3.48 14.62 3.31
CA GLU A 135 -4.28 15.60 2.59
C GLU A 135 -3.79 15.73 1.15
N THR A 136 -4.73 15.91 0.24
CA THR A 136 -4.47 16.13 -1.18
C THR A 136 -5.46 17.12 -1.78
N VAL A 137 -5.16 17.62 -2.98
CA VAL A 137 -6.12 18.30 -3.86
C VAL A 137 -6.09 17.61 -5.23
N PRO A 138 -7.07 17.85 -6.12
CA PRO A 138 -7.09 17.20 -7.43
C PRO A 138 -5.76 17.31 -8.19
N GLY A 139 -5.13 16.17 -8.45
CA GLY A 139 -3.86 16.07 -9.18
C GLY A 139 -2.61 16.47 -8.39
N LYS A 140 -2.72 16.88 -7.13
CA LYS A 140 -1.56 17.19 -6.27
C LYS A 140 -1.60 16.30 -5.01
N PHE A 141 -0.52 15.57 -4.77
CA PHE A 141 -0.44 14.49 -3.79
C PHE A 141 0.41 14.82 -2.54
N ARG A 142 1.11 15.94 -2.55
CA ARG A 142 2.07 16.33 -1.50
C ARG A 142 1.97 17.81 -1.20
N GLU A 143 2.52 18.26 -0.07
CA GLU A 143 2.60 19.66 0.34
C GLU A 143 1.22 20.34 0.44
N ILE A 144 0.23 19.62 0.92
CA ILE A 144 -1.12 20.15 1.19
C ILE A 144 -1.36 20.09 2.69
N PRO A 145 -1.54 21.24 3.35
CA PRO A 145 -1.84 21.26 4.78
C PRO A 145 -3.16 20.54 5.09
N PHE A 146 -3.21 19.80 6.20
CA PHE A 146 -4.40 19.08 6.62
C PHE A 146 -5.62 20.01 6.71
N LEU A 147 -6.79 19.50 6.32
CA LEU A 147 -8.09 20.18 6.31
C LEU A 147 -8.18 21.34 5.30
N THR A 148 -7.24 21.47 4.38
CA THR A 148 -7.29 22.49 3.31
C THR A 148 -7.56 21.91 1.93
N GLY A 149 -7.60 20.61 1.81
CA GLY A 149 -7.81 19.89 0.55
C GLY A 149 -9.20 19.32 0.37
N HIS A 150 -9.26 18.12 -0.16
CA HIS A 150 -10.53 17.47 -0.54
C HIS A 150 -10.79 16.11 0.13
N VAL A 151 -9.96 15.71 1.09
CA VAL A 151 -10.13 14.44 1.81
C VAL A 151 -11.21 14.59 2.89
N ASP A 152 -12.23 13.76 2.87
CA ASP A 152 -13.21 13.67 3.95
C ASP A 152 -12.67 12.78 5.10
N PHE A 153 -11.77 13.33 5.92
CA PHE A 153 -11.17 12.60 7.04
C PHE A 153 -12.20 11.97 7.98
N PRO A 154 -13.28 12.69 8.40
CA PRO A 154 -14.28 12.07 9.25
C PRO A 154 -14.95 10.83 8.64
N ALA A 155 -15.22 10.84 7.33
CA ALA A 155 -15.85 9.71 6.66
C ALA A 155 -14.86 8.52 6.52
N VAL A 156 -13.63 8.76 6.06
CA VAL A 156 -12.65 7.70 5.85
C VAL A 156 -12.17 7.08 7.17
N ILE A 157 -12.03 7.88 8.24
CA ILE A 157 -11.67 7.35 9.58
C ILE A 157 -12.79 6.47 10.11
N ARG A 158 -14.06 6.91 10.05
CA ARG A 158 -15.21 6.09 10.47
C ARG A 158 -15.27 4.79 9.66
N LYS A 159 -15.10 4.87 8.35
CA LYS A 159 -15.10 3.69 7.47
C LYS A 159 -13.96 2.74 7.83
N GLY A 160 -12.74 3.23 7.96
CA GLY A 160 -11.59 2.43 8.37
C GLY A 160 -11.80 1.74 9.72
N TRP A 161 -12.35 2.47 10.69
CA TRP A 161 -12.68 1.91 12.00
C TRP A 161 -13.72 0.77 11.91
N GLN A 162 -14.77 0.95 11.11
CA GLN A 162 -15.80 -0.07 10.87
C GLN A 162 -15.21 -1.31 10.17
N LEU A 163 -14.19 -1.12 9.33
CA LEU A 163 -13.47 -2.19 8.63
C LEU A 163 -12.38 -2.86 9.48
N GLY A 164 -12.22 -2.45 10.74
CA GLY A 164 -11.26 -3.06 11.67
C GLY A 164 -9.91 -2.36 11.78
N VAL A 165 -9.67 -1.27 11.06
CA VAL A 165 -8.43 -0.49 11.17
C VAL A 165 -8.33 0.12 12.58
N ARG A 166 -7.16 -0.03 13.21
CA ARG A 166 -6.85 0.52 14.54
C ARG A 166 -5.54 1.30 14.57
N ARG A 167 -4.84 1.38 13.45
CA ARG A 167 -3.62 2.16 13.25
C ARG A 167 -3.86 3.18 12.17
N PHE A 168 -3.79 4.46 12.54
CA PHE A 168 -3.90 5.60 11.62
C PHE A 168 -2.62 6.41 11.77
N VAL A 169 -1.96 6.70 10.67
CA VAL A 169 -0.70 7.43 10.62
C VAL A 169 -0.88 8.66 9.75
N THR A 170 -0.60 9.84 10.31
CA THR A 170 -0.61 11.08 9.54
C THR A 170 0.65 11.15 8.68
N GLU A 171 0.48 11.37 7.38
CA GLU A 171 1.57 11.58 6.43
C GLU A 171 1.58 13.04 5.99
N MET A 172 2.68 13.71 6.28
CA MET A 172 2.91 15.11 5.94
C MET A 172 4.19 15.21 5.11
N TRP A 173 4.13 16.06 4.09
CA TRP A 173 5.27 16.40 3.24
C TRP A 173 5.47 17.91 3.29
N ASP A 174 6.69 18.34 3.61
CA ASP A 174 7.12 19.74 3.63
C ASP A 174 7.69 20.15 2.27
#